data_58dd8427a23e4478b5413822c14b8881
#
_entry.id   58dd8427a23e4478b5413822c14b8881
#
_cell.length_a   1.000
_cell.length_b   1.000
_cell.length_c   1.000
_cell.angle_alpha   90.00
_cell.angle_beta   90.00
_cell.angle_gamma   90.00
#
_symmetry.space_group_name_H-M   'P 1'
#
loop_
_entity.id
_entity.type
_entity.pdbx_description
1 polymer ?
#
loop_
_entity_poly.entity_id
_entity_poly.type
_entity_poly.pdbx_seq_one_letter_code
_entity_poly.pdbx_strand_id
1 'polypeptide(L)'
;TTVYVNGYKINDDIKTFVAKYGDDSSTKYQDAAYMQPTEVKLLATDGSTDYSILNVKTFAVAKVTAVGSDYINVSFKKGDNTIATKSKLESDDWDWYDGVKKNDYVVLTAAGNYGTNHGLVEKATVVTGKVNGTKSDDGVAIDGEWYTMAGKKGNMVTRPNTGANVEMVVVNGYVYYTDTTAGSIDDIALLVEAAP
;
A
#
# COMPACT_ATOMS: atom_id res chain seq x y z
N THR A 1 4.16 5.69 -28.32
CA THR A 1 3.47 4.94 -27.25
C THR A 1 2.64 5.88 -26.41
N THR A 2 1.36 5.55 -26.24
CA THR A 2 0.45 6.33 -25.39
C THR A 2 0.48 5.75 -23.98
N VAL A 3 0.56 6.61 -22.98
CA VAL A 3 0.55 6.19 -21.57
C VAL A 3 -0.80 6.52 -20.94
N TYR A 4 -1.36 5.52 -20.28
CA TYR A 4 -2.56 5.65 -19.46
C TYR A 4 -2.23 5.34 -18.02
N VAL A 5 -2.74 6.16 -17.10
CA VAL A 5 -2.65 5.91 -15.65
C VAL A 5 -4.06 5.88 -15.08
N ASN A 6 -4.44 4.77 -14.47
CA ASN A 6 -5.80 4.55 -13.94
C ASN A 6 -6.90 4.89 -14.95
N GLY A 7 -6.70 4.50 -16.22
CA GLY A 7 -7.66 4.72 -17.30
C GLY A 7 -7.61 6.09 -17.99
N TYR A 8 -6.80 7.02 -17.50
CA TYR A 8 -6.68 8.35 -18.10
C TYR A 8 -5.38 8.49 -18.89
N LYS A 9 -5.52 9.02 -20.11
CA LYS A 9 -4.37 9.34 -20.95
C LYS A 9 -3.56 10.48 -20.31
N ILE A 10 -2.27 10.28 -20.17
CA ILE A 10 -1.35 11.32 -19.74
C ILE A 10 -0.53 11.85 -20.93
N ASN A 11 -0.03 13.08 -20.80
CA ASN A 11 0.73 13.73 -21.86
C ASN A 11 2.22 13.33 -21.91
N ASP A 12 2.66 12.52 -20.97
CA ASP A 12 4.03 11.99 -20.98
C ASP A 12 4.17 10.85 -22.00
N ASP A 13 5.27 10.81 -22.71
CA ASP A 13 5.65 9.62 -23.45
C ASP A 13 6.22 8.55 -22.51
N ILE A 14 6.37 7.33 -23.02
CA ILE A 14 6.85 6.19 -22.20
C ILE A 14 8.23 6.45 -21.60
N LYS A 15 9.12 7.13 -22.34
CA LYS A 15 10.48 7.42 -21.85
C LYS A 15 10.45 8.39 -20.68
N THR A 16 9.64 9.44 -20.79
CA THR A 16 9.43 10.42 -19.73
C THR A 16 8.76 9.76 -18.51
N PHE A 17 7.76 8.92 -18.76
CA PHE A 17 7.10 8.17 -17.68
C PHE A 17 8.07 7.24 -16.94
N VAL A 18 8.85 6.45 -17.66
CA VAL A 18 9.85 5.54 -17.05
C VAL A 18 10.93 6.33 -16.31
N ALA A 19 11.37 7.46 -16.83
CA ALA A 19 12.32 8.31 -16.12
C ALA A 19 11.76 8.90 -14.82
N LYS A 20 10.46 9.15 -14.76
CA LYS A 20 9.81 9.66 -13.54
C LYS A 20 9.53 8.57 -12.49
N TYR A 21 9.15 7.39 -12.93
CA TYR A 21 8.55 6.35 -12.08
C TYR A 21 9.25 5.00 -12.12
N GLY A 22 10.16 4.79 -13.05
CA GLY A 22 10.88 3.54 -13.23
C GLY A 22 12.17 3.41 -12.42
N ASP A 23 12.66 4.51 -11.87
CA ASP A 23 13.85 4.52 -11.01
C ASP A 23 13.45 4.47 -9.54
N ASP A 24 13.73 3.34 -8.92
CA ASP A 24 13.45 3.09 -7.51
C ASP A 24 14.34 3.87 -6.54
N SER A 25 15.44 4.44 -7.03
CA SER A 25 16.31 5.33 -6.26
C SER A 25 15.83 6.78 -6.29
N SER A 26 14.87 7.11 -7.18
CA SER A 26 14.41 8.48 -7.30
C SER A 26 13.55 8.88 -6.11
N THR A 27 13.88 10.02 -5.51
CA THR A 27 13.06 10.68 -4.48
C THR A 27 11.65 10.98 -4.99
N LYS A 28 11.47 11.14 -6.30
CA LYS A 28 10.17 11.38 -6.94
C LYS A 28 9.19 10.22 -6.83
N TYR A 29 9.70 8.99 -6.86
CA TYR A 29 8.90 7.81 -6.59
C TYR A 29 8.50 7.72 -5.11
N GLN A 30 9.36 8.22 -4.24
CA GLN A 30 9.11 8.32 -2.81
C GLN A 30 8.22 9.51 -2.45
N ASP A 31 8.22 10.57 -3.25
CA ASP A 31 7.44 11.78 -3.03
C ASP A 31 6.02 11.68 -3.61
N ALA A 32 5.81 10.84 -4.62
CA ALA A 32 4.49 10.29 -4.96
C ALA A 32 4.06 9.27 -3.88
N ALA A 33 4.21 9.67 -2.65
CA ALA A 33 4.43 8.91 -1.43
C ALA A 33 3.32 7.90 -1.07
N TYR A 34 2.29 7.85 -1.84
CA TYR A 34 1.13 7.01 -1.58
C TYR A 34 0.54 6.38 -2.84
N MET A 35 1.07 6.69 -4.00
CA MET A 35 0.61 6.08 -5.25
C MET A 35 1.74 5.27 -5.87
N GLN A 36 1.63 3.97 -5.82
CA GLN A 36 2.62 3.06 -6.37
C GLN A 36 2.06 2.33 -7.56
N PRO A 37 2.85 2.12 -8.64
CA PRO A 37 2.41 1.29 -9.73
C PRO A 37 2.15 -0.14 -9.21
N THR A 38 0.94 -0.63 -9.42
CA THR A 38 0.57 -1.98 -9.02
C THR A 38 0.62 -2.95 -10.17
N GLU A 39 0.26 -2.46 -11.32
CA GLU A 39 0.13 -3.24 -12.54
C GLU A 39 0.57 -2.39 -13.72
N VAL A 40 1.45 -2.96 -14.53
CA VAL A 40 1.91 -2.34 -15.77
C VAL A 40 1.61 -3.30 -16.91
N LYS A 41 0.80 -2.86 -17.88
CA LYS A 41 0.48 -3.61 -19.09
C LYS A 41 0.98 -2.88 -20.32
N LEU A 42 1.71 -3.59 -21.14
CA LEU A 42 2.07 -3.18 -22.49
C LEU A 42 1.08 -3.82 -23.47
N LEU A 43 0.44 -3.00 -24.28
CA LEU A 43 -0.58 -3.44 -25.22
C LEU A 43 -0.19 -3.03 -26.64
N ALA A 44 -0.36 -3.98 -27.59
CA ALA A 44 -0.32 -3.73 -29.01
C ALA A 44 -1.76 -3.57 -29.51
N THR A 45 -2.03 -2.55 -30.32
CA THR A 45 -3.38 -2.28 -30.84
C THR A 45 -3.73 -3.11 -32.07
N ASP A 46 -2.77 -3.70 -32.72
CA ASP A 46 -2.89 -4.39 -34.00
C ASP A 46 -2.49 -5.89 -33.95
N GLY A 47 -2.26 -6.40 -32.73
CA GLY A 47 -1.77 -7.76 -32.54
C GLY A 47 -0.29 -7.97 -32.90
N SER A 48 0.44 -6.89 -33.20
CA SER A 48 1.89 -6.92 -33.43
C SER A 48 2.67 -7.06 -32.13
N THR A 49 3.98 -7.22 -32.27
CA THR A 49 4.92 -7.16 -31.13
C THR A 49 5.32 -5.74 -30.77
N ASP A 50 4.83 -4.74 -31.51
CA ASP A 50 5.12 -3.34 -31.26
C ASP A 50 4.10 -2.74 -30.30
N TYR A 51 4.49 -2.57 -29.05
CA TYR A 51 3.63 -2.02 -28.02
C TYR A 51 3.40 -0.51 -28.24
N SER A 52 2.14 -0.16 -28.41
CA SER A 52 1.70 1.21 -28.66
C SER A 52 1.05 1.88 -27.44
N ILE A 53 0.65 1.09 -26.44
CA ILE A 53 0.02 1.55 -25.22
C ILE A 53 0.74 1.00 -24.00
N LEU A 54 1.05 1.89 -23.06
CA LEU A 54 1.43 1.57 -21.69
C LEU A 54 0.25 1.90 -20.77
N ASN A 55 -0.33 0.88 -20.17
CA ASN A 55 -1.38 1.06 -19.16
C ASN A 55 -0.81 0.79 -17.78
N VAL A 56 -0.90 1.77 -16.88
CA VAL A 56 -0.40 1.69 -15.51
C VAL A 56 -1.56 1.85 -14.55
N LYS A 57 -1.70 0.91 -13.64
CA LYS A 57 -2.61 1.00 -12.52
C LYS A 57 -1.83 1.33 -11.27
N THR A 58 -2.24 2.38 -10.55
CA THR A 58 -1.61 2.82 -9.30
C THR A 58 -2.62 2.80 -8.16
N PHE A 59 -2.14 2.67 -6.93
CA PHE A 59 -2.99 2.73 -5.74
C PHE A 59 -2.23 3.31 -4.55
N ALA A 60 -2.97 3.68 -3.53
CA ALA A 60 -2.42 4.01 -2.22
C ALA A 60 -3.04 3.12 -1.15
N VAL A 61 -2.29 2.84 -0.08
CA VAL A 61 -2.80 2.13 1.09
C VAL A 61 -2.90 3.11 2.25
N ALA A 62 -4.05 3.09 2.91
CA ALA A 62 -4.31 3.98 4.03
C ALA A 62 -5.13 3.30 5.12
N LYS A 63 -5.20 3.94 6.28
CA LYS A 63 -6.07 3.54 7.39
C LYS A 63 -7.16 4.59 7.58
N VAL A 64 -8.41 4.16 7.70
CA VAL A 64 -9.54 5.05 8.00
C VAL A 64 -9.42 5.54 9.44
N THR A 65 -9.42 6.85 9.63
CA THR A 65 -9.29 7.48 10.95
C THR A 65 -10.60 8.02 11.49
N ALA A 66 -11.54 8.36 10.60
CA ALA A 66 -12.88 8.79 10.94
C ALA A 66 -13.84 8.53 9.78
N VAL A 67 -15.12 8.38 10.08
CA VAL A 67 -16.21 8.26 9.11
C VAL A 67 -17.29 9.25 9.51
N GLY A 68 -17.71 10.10 8.57
CA GLY A 68 -18.85 11.01 8.67
C GLY A 68 -20.02 10.55 7.80
N SER A 69 -21.01 11.42 7.65
CA SER A 69 -22.19 11.14 6.81
C SER A 69 -21.86 11.17 5.32
N ASP A 70 -20.92 12.03 4.94
CA ASP A 70 -20.56 12.39 3.57
C ASP A 70 -19.05 12.39 3.33
N TYR A 71 -18.26 11.88 4.27
CA TYR A 71 -16.82 11.81 4.14
C TYR A 71 -16.20 10.67 4.93
N ILE A 72 -15.01 10.28 4.54
CA ILE A 72 -14.07 9.51 5.35
C ILE A 72 -12.75 10.27 5.46
N ASN A 73 -12.11 10.18 6.62
CA ASN A 73 -10.73 10.63 6.80
C ASN A 73 -9.81 9.42 6.76
N VAL A 74 -8.73 9.51 6.00
CA VAL A 74 -7.71 8.49 5.89
C VAL A 74 -6.35 9.03 6.27
N SER A 75 -5.48 8.17 6.78
CA SER A 75 -4.07 8.46 7.02
C SER A 75 -3.21 7.50 6.24
N PHE A 76 -2.19 8.02 5.59
CA PHE A 76 -1.19 7.25 4.87
C PHE A 76 -0.01 6.96 5.77
N LYS A 77 0.69 5.87 5.49
CA LYS A 77 1.92 5.50 6.17
C LYS A 77 3.03 5.28 5.13
N LYS A 78 4.21 5.76 5.44
CA LYS A 78 5.42 5.46 4.69
C LYS A 78 6.40 4.76 5.64
N GLY A 79 6.63 3.48 5.42
CA GLY A 79 7.35 2.66 6.40
C GLY A 79 6.64 2.71 7.76
N ASP A 80 7.39 2.92 8.83
CA ASP A 80 6.84 3.04 10.19
C ASP A 80 6.30 4.45 10.50
N ASN A 81 6.49 5.40 9.60
CA ASN A 81 6.07 6.78 9.82
C ASN A 81 4.67 7.02 9.25
N THR A 82 3.74 7.39 10.11
CA THR A 82 2.46 7.93 9.66
C THR A 82 2.73 9.24 8.93
N ILE A 83 2.35 9.30 7.66
CA ILE A 83 2.40 10.56 6.92
C ILE A 83 1.32 11.44 7.54
N ALA A 84 1.73 12.61 8.04
CA ALA A 84 0.87 13.53 8.78
C ALA A 84 -0.29 14.12 7.94
N THR A 85 -0.32 13.87 6.65
CA THR A 85 -1.36 14.34 5.75
C THR A 85 -2.61 13.49 5.93
N LYS A 86 -3.51 13.97 6.77
CA LYS A 86 -4.87 13.45 6.81
C LYS A 86 -5.57 13.92 5.54
N SER A 87 -6.00 13.00 4.71
CA SER A 87 -6.84 13.32 3.56
C SER A 87 -8.29 13.08 3.93
N LYS A 88 -9.11 14.10 3.75
CA LYS A 88 -10.57 14.00 3.76
C LYS A 88 -11.00 13.59 2.35
N LEU A 89 -11.72 12.51 2.24
CA LEU A 89 -12.34 12.02 1.02
C LEU A 89 -13.83 12.26 1.13
N GLU A 90 -14.41 12.99 0.20
CA GLU A 90 -15.82 13.38 0.20
C GLU A 90 -16.62 12.48 -0.74
N SER A 91 -17.86 12.17 -0.40
CA SER A 91 -18.71 11.25 -1.16
C SER A 91 -19.11 11.77 -2.54
N ASP A 92 -18.96 13.05 -2.79
CA ASP A 92 -19.18 13.63 -4.12
C ASP A 92 -18.07 13.28 -5.11
N ASP A 93 -16.90 12.93 -4.58
CA ASP A 93 -15.69 12.69 -5.37
C ASP A 93 -15.19 11.24 -5.23
N TRP A 94 -15.52 10.56 -4.16
CA TRP A 94 -15.00 9.24 -3.85
C TRP A 94 -16.09 8.24 -3.57
N ASP A 95 -16.04 7.11 -4.25
CA ASP A 95 -16.87 5.96 -3.95
C ASP A 95 -16.16 5.04 -2.95
N TRP A 96 -16.86 4.56 -1.95
CA TRP A 96 -16.35 3.57 -1.01
C TRP A 96 -17.33 2.44 -0.77
N TYR A 97 -16.82 1.30 -0.31
CA TYR A 97 -17.63 0.13 -0.01
C TYR A 97 -18.57 0.36 1.18
N ASP A 98 -19.69 -0.36 1.18
CA ASP A 98 -20.69 -0.31 2.26
C ASP A 98 -20.10 -0.79 3.59
N GLY A 99 -20.41 -0.04 4.66
CA GLY A 99 -19.98 -0.40 5.99
C GLY A 99 -18.52 -0.06 6.32
N VAL A 100 -17.91 0.88 5.59
CA VAL A 100 -16.62 1.45 5.95
C VAL A 100 -16.64 1.99 7.37
N LYS A 101 -15.59 1.70 8.15
CA LYS A 101 -15.50 2.11 9.56
C LYS A 101 -14.09 2.55 9.93
N LYS A 102 -14.03 3.28 11.05
CA LYS A 102 -12.74 3.67 11.65
C LYS A 102 -11.89 2.43 11.90
N ASN A 103 -10.61 2.55 11.62
CA ASN A 103 -9.55 1.56 11.68
C ASN A 103 -9.54 0.53 10.54
N ASP A 104 -10.46 0.59 9.58
CA ASP A 104 -10.34 -0.21 8.37
C ASP A 104 -9.08 0.20 7.59
N TYR A 105 -8.40 -0.78 7.03
CA TYR A 105 -7.37 -0.55 6.02
C TYR A 105 -8.03 -0.54 4.65
N VAL A 106 -7.62 0.38 3.82
CA VAL A 106 -8.21 0.62 2.51
C VAL A 106 -7.16 0.78 1.43
N VAL A 107 -7.53 0.40 0.22
CA VAL A 107 -6.80 0.67 -1.01
C VAL A 107 -7.54 1.76 -1.77
N LEU A 108 -6.83 2.84 -2.07
CA LEU A 108 -7.37 3.97 -2.83
C LEU A 108 -6.82 3.92 -4.25
N THR A 109 -7.71 3.97 -5.22
CA THR A 109 -7.37 4.13 -6.63
C THR A 109 -7.92 5.46 -7.12
N ALA A 110 -7.07 6.45 -7.31
CA ALA A 110 -7.49 7.74 -7.85
C ALA A 110 -7.85 7.59 -9.32
N ALA A 111 -8.96 8.20 -9.73
CA ALA A 111 -9.33 8.30 -11.13
C ALA A 111 -8.50 9.40 -11.78
N GLY A 112 -7.66 9.04 -12.76
CA GLY A 112 -6.86 9.98 -13.53
C GLY A 112 -5.47 10.25 -13.00
N ASN A 113 -4.92 11.39 -13.38
CA ASN A 113 -3.55 11.78 -13.10
C ASN A 113 -3.36 12.09 -11.60
N TYR A 114 -2.12 11.98 -11.12
CA TYR A 114 -1.74 12.33 -9.74
C TYR A 114 -2.33 13.67 -9.30
N GLY A 115 -3.04 13.65 -8.18
CA GLY A 115 -3.67 14.84 -7.61
C GLY A 115 -5.13 15.06 -8.00
N THR A 116 -5.78 14.10 -8.64
CA THR A 116 -7.24 14.14 -8.78
C THR A 116 -7.90 13.80 -7.46
N ASN A 117 -8.99 14.49 -7.17
CA ASN A 117 -9.73 14.28 -5.92
C ASN A 117 -10.83 13.21 -6.06
N HIS A 118 -10.84 12.47 -7.18
CA HIS A 118 -11.86 11.45 -7.46
C HIS A 118 -11.26 10.07 -7.42
N GLY A 119 -12.04 9.08 -7.00
CA GLY A 119 -11.58 7.71 -7.04
C GLY A 119 -12.44 6.71 -6.31
N LEU A 120 -11.86 5.53 -6.16
CA LEU A 120 -12.47 4.38 -5.49
C LEU A 120 -11.69 4.01 -4.24
N VAL A 121 -12.41 3.71 -3.18
CA VAL A 121 -11.86 3.19 -1.92
C VAL A 121 -12.37 1.77 -1.72
N GLU A 122 -11.46 0.82 -1.77
CA GLU A 122 -11.76 -0.60 -1.58
C GLU A 122 -11.24 -1.09 -0.24
N LYS A 123 -11.92 -2.06 0.35
CA LYS A 123 -11.43 -2.68 1.57
C LYS A 123 -10.14 -3.47 1.28
N ALA A 124 -9.09 -3.19 2.06
CA ALA A 124 -7.83 -3.89 1.90
C ALA A 124 -7.88 -5.32 2.46
N THR A 125 -7.09 -6.22 1.86
CA THR A 125 -6.80 -7.52 2.45
C THR A 125 -5.75 -7.33 3.55
N VAL A 126 -6.08 -7.76 4.76
CA VAL A 126 -5.19 -7.67 5.94
C VAL A 126 -4.80 -9.08 6.37
N VAL A 127 -3.51 -9.29 6.51
CA VAL A 127 -2.92 -10.48 7.12
C VAL A 127 -2.48 -10.12 8.53
N THR A 128 -2.94 -10.88 9.51
CA THR A 128 -2.60 -10.67 10.92
C THR A 128 -1.91 -11.91 11.47
N GLY A 129 -0.93 -11.72 12.32
CA GLY A 129 -0.26 -12.85 12.95
C GLY A 129 1.10 -12.50 13.52
N LYS A 130 1.77 -13.52 14.04
CA LYS A 130 3.14 -13.41 14.56
C LYS A 130 4.14 -13.72 13.45
N VAL A 131 5.09 -12.83 13.25
CA VAL A 131 6.20 -13.07 12.33
C VAL A 131 7.04 -14.23 12.82
N ASN A 132 7.04 -15.34 12.07
CA ASN A 132 7.79 -16.55 12.41
C ASN A 132 9.02 -16.79 11.53
N GLY A 133 9.25 -15.94 10.53
CA GLY A 133 10.44 -16.00 9.69
C GLY A 133 10.70 -14.71 8.92
N THR A 134 11.97 -14.48 8.61
CA THR A 134 12.41 -13.41 7.73
C THR A 134 13.49 -13.95 6.79
N LYS A 135 13.51 -13.50 5.54
CA LYS A 135 14.55 -13.86 4.57
C LYS A 135 14.94 -12.66 3.74
N SER A 136 16.22 -12.59 3.36
CA SER A 136 16.77 -11.45 2.62
C SER A 136 16.38 -10.12 3.27
N ASP A 137 16.24 -9.06 2.51
CA ASP A 137 15.87 -7.73 3.02
C ASP A 137 14.35 -7.48 2.99
N ASP A 138 13.59 -8.31 2.31
CA ASP A 138 12.20 -8.06 1.94
C ASP A 138 11.21 -9.20 2.28
N GLY A 139 11.68 -10.38 2.66
CA GLY A 139 10.80 -11.52 2.94
C GLY A 139 10.35 -11.57 4.40
N VAL A 140 9.06 -11.80 4.63
CA VAL A 140 8.44 -12.03 5.95
C VAL A 140 7.50 -13.22 5.90
N ALA A 141 7.50 -14.05 6.93
CA ALA A 141 6.60 -15.18 7.03
C ALA A 141 5.65 -15.04 8.22
N ILE A 142 4.37 -15.36 7.98
CA ILE A 142 3.33 -15.50 9.00
C ILE A 142 2.63 -16.83 8.75
N ASP A 143 2.54 -17.66 9.79
CA ASP A 143 1.89 -18.97 9.75
C ASP A 143 2.36 -19.89 8.61
N GLY A 144 3.64 -19.75 8.24
CA GLY A 144 4.27 -20.53 7.17
C GLY A 144 4.11 -19.97 5.77
N GLU A 145 3.27 -18.94 5.57
CA GLU A 145 3.17 -18.22 4.32
C GLU A 145 4.20 -17.09 4.20
N TRP A 146 4.81 -16.97 3.04
CA TRP A 146 5.81 -15.97 2.75
C TRP A 146 5.22 -14.81 1.96
N TYR A 147 5.52 -13.60 2.43
CA TYR A 147 5.13 -12.33 1.81
C TYR A 147 6.37 -11.53 1.47
N THR A 148 6.31 -10.76 0.40
CA THR A 148 7.39 -9.86 -0.03
C THR A 148 7.01 -8.43 0.32
N MET A 149 7.90 -7.71 0.98
CA MET A 149 7.72 -6.30 1.27
C MET A 149 7.78 -5.50 -0.03
N ALA A 150 6.91 -4.51 -0.17
CA ALA A 150 6.89 -3.64 -1.34
C ALA A 150 8.16 -2.76 -1.41
N GLY A 151 8.57 -2.45 -2.64
CA GLY A 151 9.77 -1.67 -2.93
C GLY A 151 11.03 -2.53 -2.99
N LYS A 152 12.09 -1.95 -3.57
CA LYS A 152 13.38 -2.63 -3.67
C LYS A 152 14.00 -2.75 -2.29
N LYS A 153 14.32 -3.97 -1.88
CA LYS A 153 14.88 -4.29 -0.56
C LYS A 153 13.99 -3.83 0.61
N GLY A 154 12.67 -3.76 0.42
CA GLY A 154 11.75 -3.35 1.46
C GLY A 154 11.88 -1.89 1.89
N ASN A 155 12.45 -1.02 1.06
CA ASN A 155 12.66 0.39 1.44
C ASN A 155 11.37 1.23 1.51
N MET A 156 10.25 0.70 1.06
CA MET A 156 8.94 1.38 1.07
C MET A 156 8.15 1.09 2.33
N VAL A 157 8.33 -0.10 2.88
CA VAL A 157 7.66 -0.56 4.09
C VAL A 157 8.70 -1.24 4.95
N THR A 158 8.81 -0.84 6.21
CA THR A 158 9.76 -1.46 7.14
C THR A 158 9.33 -2.90 7.41
N ARG A 159 10.26 -3.82 7.18
CA ARG A 159 10.03 -5.23 7.49
C ARG A 159 9.97 -5.44 9.00
N PRO A 160 8.90 -6.05 9.53
CA PRO A 160 8.82 -6.36 10.96
C PRO A 160 9.83 -7.44 11.35
N ASN A 161 10.24 -7.41 12.60
CA ASN A 161 11.16 -8.39 13.15
C ASN A 161 10.46 -9.72 13.46
N THR A 162 11.22 -10.81 13.42
CA THR A 162 10.74 -12.12 13.90
C THR A 162 10.27 -12.00 15.34
N GLY A 163 9.11 -12.56 15.63
CA GLY A 163 8.46 -12.50 16.95
C GLY A 163 7.46 -11.36 17.12
N ALA A 164 7.47 -10.36 16.24
CA ALA A 164 6.49 -9.27 16.27
C ALA A 164 5.08 -9.75 15.88
N ASN A 165 4.05 -9.28 16.58
CA ASN A 165 2.68 -9.41 16.13
C ASN A 165 2.35 -8.23 15.23
N VAL A 166 1.79 -8.51 14.07
CA VAL A 166 1.59 -7.50 13.03
C VAL A 166 0.21 -7.60 12.37
N GLU A 167 -0.24 -6.47 11.86
CA GLU A 167 -1.23 -6.36 10.79
C GLU A 167 -0.52 -5.89 9.54
N MET A 168 -0.67 -6.62 8.44
CA MET A 168 -0.05 -6.28 7.16
C MET A 168 -1.13 -6.13 6.09
N VAL A 169 -1.07 -5.06 5.33
CA VAL A 169 -1.89 -4.90 4.12
C VAL A 169 -1.14 -5.48 2.94
N VAL A 170 -1.76 -6.48 2.31
CA VAL A 170 -1.20 -7.18 1.15
C VAL A 170 -2.01 -6.85 -0.09
N VAL A 171 -1.34 -6.39 -1.14
CA VAL A 171 -1.93 -6.12 -2.44
C VAL A 171 -1.08 -6.80 -3.50
N ASN A 172 -1.71 -7.64 -4.33
CA ASN A 172 -1.04 -8.42 -5.39
C ASN A 172 0.19 -9.23 -4.89
N GLY A 173 0.13 -9.76 -3.66
CA GLY A 173 1.21 -10.55 -3.08
C GLY A 173 2.33 -9.75 -2.42
N TYR A 174 2.26 -8.43 -2.43
CA TYR A 174 3.23 -7.54 -1.79
C TYR A 174 2.65 -6.84 -0.59
N VAL A 175 3.48 -6.66 0.44
CA VAL A 175 3.12 -5.93 1.67
C VAL A 175 3.37 -4.45 1.46
N TYR A 176 2.32 -3.64 1.53
CA TYR A 176 2.39 -2.19 1.36
C TYR A 176 2.20 -1.39 2.66
N TYR A 177 1.82 -2.06 3.72
CA TYR A 177 1.57 -1.42 5.00
C TYR A 177 1.77 -2.42 6.12
N THR A 178 2.42 -2.02 7.21
CA THR A 178 2.57 -2.83 8.42
C THR A 178 2.26 -2.00 9.66
N ASP A 179 1.54 -2.59 10.59
CA ASP A 179 1.41 -2.10 11.96
C ASP A 179 1.85 -3.19 12.92
N THR A 180 2.65 -2.82 13.90
CA THR A 180 2.97 -3.73 15.01
C THR A 180 1.84 -3.64 16.02
N THR A 181 1.17 -4.76 16.26
CA THR A 181 0.15 -4.84 17.30
C THR A 181 0.81 -5.21 18.63
N ALA A 182 0.27 -4.71 19.74
CA ALA A 182 0.68 -5.20 21.05
C ALA A 182 0.34 -6.69 21.10
N GLY A 183 1.34 -7.53 21.37
CA GLY A 183 1.10 -8.94 21.61
C GLY A 183 0.09 -9.12 22.74
N SER A 184 -0.83 -10.07 22.61
CA SER A 184 -1.53 -10.55 23.79
C SER A 184 -0.46 -11.05 24.76
N ILE A 185 -0.47 -10.53 25.96
CA ILE A 185 0.45 -10.98 27.00
C ILE A 185 -0.18 -12.28 27.56
N ASP A 186 -0.13 -13.34 26.76
CA ASP A 186 -0.68 -14.64 27.15
C ASP A 186 0.25 -15.41 28.12
N ASP A 187 1.50 -14.94 28.29
CA ASP A 187 2.50 -15.54 29.16
C ASP A 187 3.20 -14.47 30.04
N ILE A 188 2.46 -13.81 30.92
CA ILE A 188 3.10 -13.18 32.08
C ILE A 188 3.27 -14.23 33.15
N ALA A 189 4.43 -14.86 33.22
CA ALA A 189 4.87 -15.51 34.43
C ALA A 189 5.31 -14.41 35.41
N LEU A 190 4.47 -14.08 36.38
CA LEU A 190 4.88 -13.29 37.53
C LEU A 190 5.79 -14.21 38.36
N LEU A 191 7.10 -14.00 38.28
CA LEU A 191 8.03 -14.63 39.22
C LEU A 191 7.81 -13.98 40.60
N VAL A 192 6.94 -14.60 41.39
CA VAL A 192 6.85 -14.28 42.80
C VAL A 192 8.09 -14.85 43.45
N GLU A 193 8.91 -14.01 44.07
CA GLU A 193 10.12 -14.32 44.79
C GLU A 193 9.90 -15.56 45.70
N ALA A 194 10.66 -16.63 45.44
CA ALA A 194 10.78 -17.72 46.39
C ALA A 194 11.73 -17.23 47.47
N ALA A 195 11.18 -16.93 48.63
CA ALA A 195 12.01 -16.69 49.83
C ALA A 195 12.80 -17.97 50.22
N PRO A 196 14.03 -17.81 50.73
CA PRO A 196 14.87 -18.92 51.14
C PRO A 196 14.30 -19.69 52.34
#